data_2c9570f305cc8eea6a2b44bfbc77237f
#
_entry.id   2c9570f305cc8eea6a2b44bfbc77237f
#
_cell.length_a   1.000
_cell.length_b   1.000
_cell.length_c   1.000
_cell.angle_alpha   90.00
_cell.angle_beta   90.00
_cell.angle_gamma   90.00
#
_symmetry.space_group_name_H-M   'P 1'
#
loop_
_entity.id
_entity.type
_entity.pdbx_description
1 polymer ?
#
loop_
_entity_poly.entity_id
_entity_poly.type
_entity_poly.pdbx_seq_one_letter_code
_entity_poly.pdbx_strand_id
1 'polypeptide(L)'
;MPQQSPTPTLRERRKLATRADLVESTLQIVREDGAEAVSVERIARESGMARATLYAHFPDGRDAIVRAAYAELGEQLVTNTEAGIDAAKDWRAQLLAVADAMIELAAQPHLGYFYNVAGPALIPDGEGRGGGSGASIRIITEVLQEAMAAGQVASGTDAVATATLLVGSLRSVGIAVASDAGAAPAMRAAFVRLCAGLRS
;
A
#
# COMPACT_ATOMS: atom_id res chain seq x y z
N MET A 1 -32.19 3.09 3.70
CA MET A 1 -32.09 1.64 3.55
C MET A 1 -30.79 1.34 2.83
N PRO A 2 -29.80 0.64 3.40
CA PRO A 2 -28.60 0.25 2.70
C PRO A 2 -28.97 -0.77 1.64
N GLN A 3 -28.69 -0.49 0.37
CA GLN A 3 -28.82 -1.45 -0.71
C GLN A 3 -27.77 -2.54 -0.48
N GLN A 4 -28.21 -3.75 -0.18
CA GLN A 4 -27.36 -4.93 -0.16
C GLN A 4 -26.86 -5.16 -1.58
N SER A 5 -25.55 -5.02 -1.80
CA SER A 5 -24.92 -5.41 -3.06
C SER A 5 -25.22 -6.89 -3.31
N PRO A 6 -25.66 -7.29 -4.51
CA PRO A 6 -25.99 -8.67 -4.81
C PRO A 6 -24.77 -9.58 -4.59
N THR A 7 -24.98 -10.70 -3.93
CA THR A 7 -23.93 -11.71 -3.72
C THR A 7 -23.39 -12.18 -5.08
N PRO A 8 -22.06 -12.15 -5.31
CA PRO A 8 -21.49 -12.50 -6.60
C PRO A 8 -21.81 -13.95 -6.98
N THR A 9 -22.16 -14.17 -8.25
CA THR A 9 -22.43 -15.48 -8.81
C THR A 9 -21.21 -16.39 -8.76
N LEU A 10 -21.39 -17.70 -8.90
CA LEU A 10 -20.27 -18.66 -8.96
C LEU A 10 -19.28 -18.32 -10.09
N ARG A 11 -19.77 -17.84 -11.22
CA ARG A 11 -18.95 -17.43 -12.37
C ARG A 11 -18.10 -16.19 -12.02
N GLU A 12 -18.69 -15.21 -11.38
CA GLU A 12 -18.00 -14.00 -10.93
C GLU A 12 -16.93 -14.32 -9.88
N ARG A 13 -17.26 -15.18 -8.89
CA ARG A 13 -16.28 -15.64 -7.91
C ARG A 13 -15.07 -16.33 -8.54
N ARG A 14 -15.32 -17.23 -9.52
CA ARG A 14 -14.23 -17.89 -10.27
C ARG A 14 -13.39 -16.89 -11.06
N LYS A 15 -14.04 -15.89 -11.69
CA LYS A 15 -13.34 -14.83 -12.41
C LYS A 15 -12.45 -14.02 -11.49
N LEU A 16 -12.93 -13.63 -10.31
CA LEU A 16 -12.15 -12.90 -9.30
C LEU A 16 -10.99 -13.75 -8.77
N ALA A 17 -11.21 -15.03 -8.45
CA ALA A 17 -10.17 -15.93 -7.99
C ALA A 17 -9.05 -16.07 -9.04
N THR A 18 -9.39 -16.34 -10.30
CA THR A 18 -8.39 -16.42 -11.38
C THR A 18 -7.59 -15.12 -11.54
N ARG A 19 -8.26 -13.96 -11.39
CA ARG A 19 -7.58 -12.66 -11.45
C ARG A 19 -6.62 -12.50 -10.28
N ALA A 20 -7.02 -12.87 -9.07
CA ALA A 20 -6.17 -12.83 -7.88
C ALA A 20 -4.95 -13.76 -8.02
N ASP A 21 -5.14 -14.97 -8.50
CA ASP A 21 -4.04 -15.93 -8.74
C ASP A 21 -3.00 -15.38 -9.74
N LEU A 22 -3.45 -14.72 -10.80
CA LEU A 22 -2.56 -14.09 -11.78
C LEU A 22 -1.78 -12.91 -11.17
N VAL A 23 -2.43 -12.10 -10.32
CA VAL A 23 -1.79 -10.98 -9.60
C VAL A 23 -0.76 -11.52 -8.60
N GLU A 24 -1.10 -12.54 -7.82
CA GLU A 24 -0.17 -13.14 -6.85
C GLU A 24 1.03 -13.77 -7.55
N SER A 25 0.83 -14.49 -8.66
CA SER A 25 1.93 -15.01 -9.48
C SER A 25 2.85 -13.89 -9.99
N THR A 26 2.26 -12.73 -10.33
CA THR A 26 3.04 -11.55 -10.74
C THR A 26 3.84 -10.99 -9.57
N LEU A 27 3.24 -10.87 -8.39
CA LEU A 27 3.94 -10.43 -7.17
C LEU A 27 5.05 -11.40 -6.76
N GLN A 28 4.84 -12.70 -6.96
CA GLN A 28 5.88 -13.70 -6.70
C GLN A 28 7.09 -13.49 -7.62
N ILE A 29 6.87 -13.25 -8.92
CA ILE A 29 7.95 -12.93 -9.86
C ILE A 29 8.69 -11.64 -9.43
N VAL A 30 7.93 -10.61 -9.05
CA VAL A 30 8.53 -9.35 -8.57
C VAL A 30 9.36 -9.60 -7.30
N ARG A 31 8.87 -10.41 -6.37
CA ARG A 31 9.55 -10.74 -5.11
C ARG A 31 10.89 -11.45 -5.34
N GLU A 32 10.93 -12.34 -6.32
CA GLU A 32 12.11 -13.14 -6.63
C GLU A 32 13.15 -12.39 -7.46
N ASP A 33 12.71 -11.74 -8.56
CA ASP A 33 13.62 -11.24 -9.60
C ASP A 33 13.34 -9.78 -10.03
N GLY A 34 12.42 -9.09 -9.34
CA GLY A 34 12.07 -7.71 -9.64
C GLY A 34 11.06 -7.54 -10.79
N ALA A 35 10.55 -6.31 -10.94
CA ALA A 35 9.48 -5.99 -11.88
C ALA A 35 9.92 -6.13 -13.37
N GLU A 36 11.20 -6.00 -13.66
CA GLU A 36 11.75 -6.15 -15.01
C GLU A 36 11.64 -7.61 -15.50
N ALA A 37 11.63 -8.58 -14.59
CA ALA A 37 11.49 -9.98 -14.90
C ALA A 37 10.05 -10.40 -15.25
N VAL A 38 9.07 -9.52 -15.05
CA VAL A 38 7.66 -9.79 -15.34
C VAL A 38 7.41 -9.81 -16.84
N SER A 39 6.93 -10.94 -17.35
CA SER A 39 6.46 -11.10 -18.74
C SER A 39 5.22 -11.98 -18.78
N VAL A 40 4.42 -11.89 -19.84
CA VAL A 40 3.22 -12.73 -20.03
C VAL A 40 3.58 -14.21 -19.99
N GLU A 41 4.72 -14.58 -20.58
CA GLU A 41 5.24 -15.95 -20.60
C GLU A 41 5.57 -16.44 -19.20
N ARG A 42 6.20 -15.59 -18.40
CA ARG A 42 6.61 -15.95 -17.05
C ARG A 42 5.40 -16.05 -16.13
N ILE A 43 4.46 -15.10 -16.22
CA ILE A 43 3.21 -15.14 -15.44
C ILE A 43 2.43 -16.42 -15.78
N ALA A 44 2.28 -16.76 -17.08
CA ALA A 44 1.57 -17.96 -17.50
C ALA A 44 2.23 -19.24 -16.95
N ARG A 45 3.55 -19.29 -16.92
CA ARG A 45 4.30 -20.42 -16.34
C ARG A 45 4.14 -20.50 -14.83
N GLU A 46 4.28 -19.36 -14.13
CA GLU A 46 4.17 -19.26 -12.66
C GLU A 46 2.78 -19.64 -12.16
N SER A 47 1.74 -19.11 -12.83
CA SER A 47 0.34 -19.38 -12.46
C SER A 47 -0.17 -20.74 -12.94
N GLY A 48 0.56 -21.43 -13.81
CA GLY A 48 0.08 -22.65 -14.50
C GLY A 48 -1.07 -22.40 -15.48
N MET A 49 -1.35 -21.14 -15.86
CA MET A 49 -2.45 -20.78 -16.72
C MET A 49 -2.02 -20.54 -18.17
N ALA A 50 -2.92 -20.78 -19.12
CA ALA A 50 -2.68 -20.44 -20.52
C ALA A 50 -2.62 -18.93 -20.74
N ARG A 51 -1.78 -18.44 -21.68
CA ARG A 51 -1.72 -17.02 -22.06
C ARG A 51 -3.08 -16.45 -22.46
N ALA A 52 -3.92 -17.27 -23.12
CA ALA A 52 -5.29 -16.85 -23.48
C ALA A 52 -6.14 -16.50 -22.26
N THR A 53 -5.96 -17.24 -21.14
CA THR A 53 -6.61 -16.93 -19.86
C THR A 53 -6.14 -15.60 -19.31
N LEU A 54 -4.82 -15.33 -19.35
CA LEU A 54 -4.28 -14.04 -18.92
C LEU A 54 -4.90 -12.88 -19.72
N TYR A 55 -4.92 -12.96 -21.04
CA TYR A 55 -5.50 -11.91 -21.89
C TYR A 55 -7.02 -11.76 -21.71
N ALA A 56 -7.75 -12.84 -21.34
CA ALA A 56 -9.16 -12.75 -21.01
C ALA A 56 -9.45 -11.94 -19.72
N HIS A 57 -8.50 -11.90 -18.79
CA HIS A 57 -8.59 -11.13 -17.53
C HIS A 57 -7.88 -9.79 -17.58
N PHE A 58 -6.84 -9.66 -18.38
CA PHE A 58 -5.99 -8.49 -18.55
C PHE A 58 -5.74 -8.26 -20.05
N PRO A 59 -6.69 -7.62 -20.77
CA PRO A 59 -6.58 -7.42 -22.22
C PRO A 59 -5.32 -6.67 -22.64
N ASP A 60 -4.89 -5.69 -21.84
CA ASP A 60 -3.65 -4.91 -22.08
C ASP A 60 -2.38 -5.68 -21.66
N GLY A 61 -2.51 -6.97 -21.33
CA GLY A 61 -1.40 -7.88 -21.05
C GLY A 61 -0.57 -7.48 -19.83
N ARG A 62 0.77 -7.46 -20.00
CA ARG A 62 1.74 -7.22 -18.93
C ARG A 62 1.46 -5.96 -18.13
N ASP A 63 1.22 -4.84 -18.77
CA ASP A 63 1.10 -3.56 -18.10
C ASP A 63 -0.15 -3.48 -17.21
N ALA A 64 -1.26 -4.07 -17.66
CA ALA A 64 -2.48 -4.13 -16.87
C ALA A 64 -2.30 -4.99 -15.61
N ILE A 65 -1.59 -6.12 -15.72
CA ILE A 65 -1.40 -7.01 -14.57
C ILE A 65 -0.37 -6.44 -13.59
N VAL A 66 0.67 -5.76 -14.08
CA VAL A 66 1.66 -5.07 -13.22
C VAL A 66 1.00 -3.92 -12.44
N ARG A 67 0.10 -3.16 -13.08
CA ARG A 67 -0.72 -2.16 -12.36
C ARG A 67 -1.62 -2.79 -11.31
N ALA A 68 -2.23 -3.94 -11.60
CA ALA A 68 -3.05 -4.66 -10.64
C ALA A 68 -2.21 -5.19 -9.46
N ALA A 69 -1.01 -5.69 -9.71
CA ALA A 69 -0.06 -6.13 -8.68
C ALA A 69 0.39 -4.96 -7.79
N TYR A 70 0.61 -3.79 -8.36
CA TYR A 70 0.90 -2.58 -7.60
C TYR A 70 -0.27 -2.15 -6.68
N ALA A 71 -1.51 -2.19 -7.21
CA ALA A 71 -2.70 -1.89 -6.42
C ALA A 71 -2.88 -2.88 -5.26
N GLU A 72 -2.67 -4.17 -5.50
CA GLU A 72 -2.72 -5.23 -4.49
C GLU A 72 -1.73 -4.99 -3.34
N LEU A 73 -0.48 -4.58 -3.63
CA LEU A 73 0.47 -4.18 -2.58
C LEU A 73 -0.02 -2.99 -1.76
N GLY A 74 -0.70 -2.05 -2.41
CA GLY A 74 -1.32 -0.92 -1.71
C GLY A 74 -2.43 -1.36 -0.76
N GLU A 75 -3.27 -2.31 -1.16
CA GLU A 75 -4.33 -2.90 -0.32
C GLU A 75 -3.73 -3.70 0.86
N GLN A 76 -2.68 -4.48 0.61
CA GLN A 76 -1.95 -5.21 1.66
C GLN A 76 -1.31 -4.25 2.67
N LEU A 77 -0.71 -3.15 2.20
CA LEU A 77 -0.15 -2.12 3.08
C LEU A 77 -1.23 -1.50 3.98
N VAL A 78 -2.42 -1.19 3.43
CA VAL A 78 -3.56 -0.67 4.22
C VAL A 78 -3.99 -1.69 5.26
N THR A 79 -4.18 -2.95 4.88
CA THR A 79 -4.58 -4.04 5.80
C THR A 79 -3.58 -4.21 6.94
N ASN A 80 -2.28 -4.21 6.65
CA ASN A 80 -1.23 -4.31 7.66
C ASN A 80 -1.21 -3.09 8.58
N THR A 81 -1.46 -1.90 8.03
CA THR A 81 -1.59 -0.65 8.79
C THR A 81 -2.76 -0.71 9.76
N GLU A 82 -3.94 -1.12 9.29
CA GLU A 82 -5.15 -1.24 10.13
C GLU A 82 -4.94 -2.25 11.26
N ALA A 83 -4.35 -3.41 10.98
CA ALA A 83 -4.01 -4.39 12.01
C ALA A 83 -3.02 -3.85 13.06
N GLY A 84 -2.04 -3.05 12.64
CA GLY A 84 -1.11 -2.39 13.54
C GLY A 84 -1.77 -1.31 14.41
N ILE A 85 -2.72 -0.57 13.85
CA ILE A 85 -3.51 0.44 14.58
C ILE A 85 -4.39 -0.21 15.63
N ASP A 86 -5.06 -1.31 15.31
CA ASP A 86 -5.92 -2.04 16.24
C ASP A 86 -5.14 -2.59 17.44
N ALA A 87 -3.87 -2.94 17.24
CA ALA A 87 -2.98 -3.39 18.30
C ALA A 87 -2.34 -2.24 19.12
N ALA A 88 -2.45 -1.00 18.66
CA ALA A 88 -1.79 0.15 19.25
C ALA A 88 -2.49 0.64 20.52
N LYS A 89 -1.70 1.08 21.52
CA LYS A 89 -2.20 1.51 22.82
C LYS A 89 -2.62 2.98 22.88
N ASP A 90 -2.11 3.80 22.01
CA ASP A 90 -2.35 5.25 21.96
C ASP A 90 -2.16 5.77 20.53
N TRP A 91 -2.59 7.02 20.29
CA TRP A 91 -2.56 7.65 18.98
C TRP A 91 -1.14 7.75 18.36
N ARG A 92 -0.08 7.84 19.19
CA ARG A 92 1.31 7.87 18.68
C ARG A 92 1.72 6.50 18.17
N ALA A 93 1.38 5.47 18.93
CA ALA A 93 1.59 4.08 18.51
C ALA A 93 0.80 3.78 17.24
N GLN A 94 -0.42 4.34 17.07
CA GLN A 94 -1.21 4.23 15.83
C GLN A 94 -0.50 4.90 14.65
N LEU A 95 0.01 6.14 14.81
CA LEU A 95 0.80 6.78 13.76
C LEU A 95 2.09 6.02 13.43
N LEU A 96 2.72 5.40 14.43
CA LEU A 96 3.91 4.58 14.22
C LEU A 96 3.59 3.28 13.48
N ALA A 97 2.43 2.68 13.71
CA ALA A 97 1.99 1.49 12.98
C ALA A 97 1.93 1.75 11.45
N VAL A 98 1.49 2.95 11.05
CA VAL A 98 1.50 3.36 9.63
C VAL A 98 2.94 3.40 9.08
N ALA A 99 3.88 3.93 9.85
CA ALA A 99 5.28 4.00 9.45
C ALA A 99 5.94 2.61 9.43
N ASP A 100 5.66 1.80 10.43
CA ASP A 100 6.22 0.45 10.55
C ASP A 100 5.75 -0.45 9.39
N ALA A 101 4.47 -0.40 9.01
CA ALA A 101 3.96 -1.12 7.84
C ALA A 101 4.65 -0.67 6.53
N MET A 102 4.87 0.63 6.33
CA MET A 102 5.60 1.14 5.17
C MET A 102 7.07 0.68 5.18
N ILE A 103 7.75 0.73 6.33
CA ILE A 103 9.14 0.32 6.48
C ILE A 103 9.28 -1.19 6.20
N GLU A 104 8.36 -2.00 6.71
CA GLU A 104 8.35 -3.45 6.50
C GLU A 104 8.20 -3.82 5.02
N LEU A 105 7.28 -3.17 4.30
CA LEU A 105 7.15 -3.35 2.86
C LEU A 105 8.41 -2.85 2.13
N ALA A 106 8.90 -1.66 2.46
CA ALA A 106 10.04 -1.05 1.78
C ALA A 106 11.36 -1.82 1.99
N ALA A 107 11.52 -2.51 3.11
CA ALA A 107 12.69 -3.33 3.42
C ALA A 107 12.75 -4.65 2.62
N GLN A 108 11.68 -5.04 1.95
CA GLN A 108 11.67 -6.21 1.05
C GLN A 108 12.38 -5.82 -0.28
N PRO A 109 13.50 -6.45 -0.66
CA PRO A 109 14.39 -5.91 -1.69
C PRO A 109 13.71 -5.49 -3.00
N HIS A 110 13.00 -6.42 -3.66
CA HIS A 110 12.36 -6.15 -4.95
C HIS A 110 10.97 -5.52 -4.81
N LEU A 111 10.17 -5.97 -3.84
CA LEU A 111 8.83 -5.42 -3.62
C LEU A 111 8.90 -3.99 -3.11
N GLY A 112 9.81 -3.67 -2.21
CA GLY A 112 10.02 -2.33 -1.69
C GLY A 112 10.38 -1.35 -2.81
N TYR A 113 11.33 -1.72 -3.67
CA TYR A 113 11.69 -0.91 -4.84
C TYR A 113 10.53 -0.78 -5.82
N PHE A 114 9.84 -1.88 -6.13
CA PHE A 114 8.67 -1.87 -7.00
C PHE A 114 7.59 -0.92 -6.48
N TYR A 115 7.23 -1.02 -5.20
CA TYR A 115 6.16 -0.20 -4.63
C TYR A 115 6.53 1.28 -4.51
N ASN A 116 7.75 1.58 -4.05
CA ASN A 116 8.12 2.96 -3.70
C ASN A 116 8.78 3.74 -4.84
N VAL A 117 9.41 3.04 -5.80
CA VAL A 117 10.24 3.69 -6.84
C VAL A 117 9.69 3.44 -8.25
N ALA A 118 9.57 2.20 -8.68
CA ALA A 118 9.18 1.87 -10.05
C ALA A 118 7.66 1.99 -10.29
N GLY A 119 6.84 1.49 -9.36
CA GLY A 119 5.39 1.39 -9.49
C GLY A 119 4.66 2.72 -9.69
N PRO A 120 5.00 3.81 -8.98
CA PRO A 120 4.35 5.10 -9.17
C PRO A 120 4.39 5.63 -10.60
N ALA A 121 5.41 5.29 -11.37
CA ALA A 121 5.54 5.68 -12.78
C ALA A 121 4.60 4.88 -13.72
N LEU A 122 4.07 3.74 -13.27
CA LEU A 122 3.17 2.87 -14.04
C LEU A 122 1.70 3.33 -13.97
N ILE A 123 1.40 4.28 -13.11
CA ILE A 123 0.04 4.78 -12.88
C ILE A 123 -0.14 6.10 -13.63
N PRO A 124 -1.08 6.17 -14.59
CA PRO A 124 -1.39 7.42 -15.28
C PRO A 124 -1.74 8.55 -14.32
N ASP A 125 -1.41 9.78 -14.68
CA ASP A 125 -1.76 10.97 -13.89
C ASP A 125 -3.29 11.04 -13.69
N GLY A 126 -3.72 10.98 -12.44
CA GLY A 126 -5.14 11.07 -12.05
C GLY A 126 -5.82 9.74 -11.71
N GLU A 127 -5.32 8.60 -12.15
CA GLU A 127 -5.89 7.29 -11.83
C GLU A 127 -4.99 6.52 -10.86
N GLY A 128 -5.44 6.32 -9.63
CA GLY A 128 -4.82 5.34 -8.71
C GLY A 128 -3.58 5.79 -7.92
N ARG A 129 -3.03 7.00 -8.10
CA ARG A 129 -2.02 7.54 -7.15
C ARG A 129 -2.56 7.70 -5.73
N GLY A 130 -3.86 7.48 -5.56
CA GLY A 130 -4.60 7.74 -4.35
C GLY A 130 -5.06 6.53 -3.56
N GLY A 131 -5.04 5.32 -4.09
CA GLY A 131 -5.58 4.17 -3.36
C GLY A 131 -4.91 4.04 -1.99
N GLY A 132 -3.65 3.71 -1.94
CA GLY A 132 -2.88 3.60 -0.71
C GLY A 132 -2.66 4.97 -0.01
N SER A 133 -2.31 6.02 -0.76
CA SER A 133 -2.10 7.35 -0.17
C SER A 133 -3.40 7.97 0.34
N GLY A 134 -4.50 7.84 -0.39
CA GLY A 134 -5.81 8.33 0.05
C GLY A 134 -6.31 7.60 1.29
N ALA A 135 -6.17 6.28 1.34
CA ALA A 135 -6.50 5.48 2.52
C ALA A 135 -5.63 5.87 3.72
N SER A 136 -4.32 6.03 3.54
CA SER A 136 -3.41 6.45 4.60
C SER A 136 -3.72 7.86 5.12
N ILE A 137 -4.08 8.82 4.23
CA ILE A 137 -4.51 10.17 4.65
C ILE A 137 -5.77 10.06 5.50
N ARG A 138 -6.77 9.29 5.08
CA ARG A 138 -8.01 9.07 5.84
C ARG A 138 -7.71 8.48 7.22
N ILE A 139 -6.96 7.40 7.28
CA ILE A 139 -6.59 6.71 8.52
C ILE A 139 -5.87 7.67 9.49
N ILE A 140 -4.85 8.38 9.03
CA ILE A 140 -4.10 9.32 9.86
C ILE A 140 -4.99 10.49 10.30
N THR A 141 -5.89 10.97 9.44
CA THR A 141 -6.83 12.03 9.78
C THR A 141 -7.75 11.59 10.92
N GLU A 142 -8.30 10.38 10.86
CA GLU A 142 -9.17 9.80 11.91
C GLU A 142 -8.40 9.70 13.24
N VAL A 143 -7.19 9.16 13.24
CA VAL A 143 -6.32 9.08 14.44
C VAL A 143 -6.07 10.48 15.06
N LEU A 144 -5.75 11.47 14.22
CA LEU A 144 -5.51 12.84 14.70
C LEU A 144 -6.77 13.49 15.27
N GLN A 145 -7.93 13.33 14.62
CA GLN A 145 -9.21 13.86 15.10
C GLN A 145 -9.60 13.28 16.45
N GLU A 146 -9.43 11.97 16.65
CA GLU A 146 -9.69 11.32 17.94
C GLU A 146 -8.73 11.84 19.03
N ALA A 147 -7.44 11.99 18.70
CA ALA A 147 -6.45 12.53 19.63
C ALA A 147 -6.70 13.99 19.99
N MET A 148 -7.20 14.81 19.05
CA MET A 148 -7.63 16.19 19.29
C MET A 148 -8.86 16.25 20.20
N ALA A 149 -9.86 15.40 19.94
CA ALA A 149 -11.05 15.29 20.79
C ALA A 149 -10.72 14.88 22.23
N ALA A 150 -9.66 14.06 22.40
CA ALA A 150 -9.11 13.67 23.70
C ALA A 150 -8.17 14.71 24.35
N GLY A 151 -7.93 15.86 23.71
CA GLY A 151 -7.02 16.92 24.19
C GLY A 151 -5.54 16.54 24.18
N GLN A 152 -5.15 15.51 23.43
CA GLN A 152 -3.78 15.00 23.34
C GLN A 152 -2.97 15.65 22.21
N VAL A 153 -3.67 16.20 21.22
CA VAL A 153 -3.15 17.00 20.11
C VAL A 153 -3.82 18.37 20.17
N ALA A 154 -3.09 19.44 19.82
CA ALA A 154 -3.59 20.80 19.87
C ALA A 154 -4.85 20.97 19.04
N SER A 155 -5.91 21.57 19.60
CA SER A 155 -7.23 21.74 18.97
C SER A 155 -7.21 22.60 17.70
N GLY A 156 -6.16 23.42 17.51
CA GLY A 156 -5.94 24.20 16.29
C GLY A 156 -5.25 23.45 15.16
N THR A 157 -4.96 22.16 15.31
CA THR A 157 -4.31 21.35 14.28
C THR A 157 -5.29 21.07 13.13
N ASP A 158 -4.89 21.39 11.89
CA ASP A 158 -5.59 20.89 10.71
C ASP A 158 -5.22 19.42 10.49
N ALA A 159 -6.13 18.51 10.87
CA ALA A 159 -5.89 17.08 10.81
C ALA A 159 -5.65 16.58 9.38
N VAL A 160 -6.37 17.12 8.38
CA VAL A 160 -6.23 16.70 6.97
C VAL A 160 -4.90 17.18 6.39
N ALA A 161 -4.54 18.44 6.59
CA ALA A 161 -3.26 18.98 6.14
C ALA A 161 -2.08 18.26 6.81
N THR A 162 -2.18 18.01 8.12
CA THR A 162 -1.16 17.27 8.89
C THR A 162 -1.03 15.84 8.37
N ALA A 163 -2.13 15.12 8.15
CA ALA A 163 -2.13 13.77 7.60
C ALA A 163 -1.48 13.74 6.21
N THR A 164 -1.79 14.73 5.36
CA THR A 164 -1.18 14.86 4.02
C THR A 164 0.34 15.00 4.08
N LEU A 165 0.84 15.83 5.00
CA LEU A 165 2.28 16.00 5.21
C LEU A 165 2.93 14.73 5.78
N LEU A 166 2.28 14.05 6.72
CA LEU A 166 2.78 12.79 7.28
C LEU A 166 2.85 11.70 6.19
N VAL A 167 1.84 11.58 5.34
CA VAL A 167 1.88 10.63 4.20
C VAL A 167 2.98 10.99 3.21
N GLY A 168 3.22 12.29 2.95
CA GLY A 168 4.37 12.74 2.16
C GLY A 168 5.70 12.31 2.78
N SER A 169 5.85 12.42 4.10
CA SER A 169 7.04 11.96 4.81
C SER A 169 7.20 10.44 4.78
N LEU A 170 6.10 9.67 4.91
CA LEU A 170 6.11 8.21 4.78
C LEU A 170 6.56 7.74 3.40
N ARG A 171 6.19 8.47 2.35
CA ARG A 171 6.69 8.19 0.99
C ARG A 171 8.22 8.35 0.94
N SER A 172 8.76 9.42 1.55
CA SER A 172 10.21 9.61 1.63
C SER A 172 10.90 8.50 2.43
N VAL A 173 10.27 8.04 3.53
CA VAL A 173 10.72 6.88 4.31
C VAL A 173 10.76 5.63 3.42
N GLY A 174 9.68 5.34 2.70
CA GLY A 174 9.59 4.18 1.81
C GLY A 174 10.68 4.17 0.74
N ILE A 175 10.91 5.31 0.06
CA ILE A 175 11.97 5.44 -0.96
C ILE A 175 13.36 5.23 -0.35
N ALA A 176 13.65 5.84 0.80
CA ALA A 176 14.94 5.72 1.46
C ALA A 176 15.25 4.28 1.86
N VAL A 177 14.28 3.59 2.50
CA VAL A 177 14.43 2.21 2.95
C VAL A 177 14.48 1.23 1.77
N ALA A 178 13.71 1.45 0.70
CA ALA A 178 13.77 0.63 -0.52
C ALA A 178 15.12 0.76 -1.25
N SER A 179 15.79 1.90 -1.11
CA SER A 179 17.12 2.14 -1.68
C SER A 179 18.25 1.60 -0.80
N ASP A 180 18.07 1.64 0.51
CA ASP A 180 18.98 1.13 1.52
C ASP A 180 18.20 0.68 2.77
N ALA A 181 18.03 -0.63 2.93
CA ALA A 181 17.33 -1.20 4.09
C ALA A 181 18.00 -0.82 5.43
N GLY A 182 19.29 -0.51 5.43
CA GLY A 182 20.02 -0.01 6.61
C GLY A 182 19.50 1.35 7.11
N ALA A 183 18.80 2.12 6.28
CA ALA A 183 18.20 3.40 6.66
C ALA A 183 16.95 3.24 7.58
N ALA A 184 16.33 2.07 7.65
CA ALA A 184 15.07 1.85 8.37
C ALA A 184 15.08 2.36 9.83
N PRO A 185 16.09 2.06 10.69
CA PRO A 185 16.10 2.55 12.08
C PRO A 185 16.14 4.07 12.18
N ALA A 186 16.93 4.73 11.31
CA ALA A 186 17.08 6.19 11.31
C ALA A 186 15.79 6.87 10.83
N MET A 187 15.15 6.34 9.77
CA MET A 187 13.89 6.84 9.22
C MET A 187 12.76 6.68 10.25
N ARG A 188 12.66 5.53 10.89
CA ARG A 188 11.70 5.30 11.97
C ARG A 188 11.89 6.29 13.12
N ALA A 189 13.11 6.48 13.59
CA ALA A 189 13.41 7.41 14.67
C ALA A 189 13.11 8.87 14.30
N ALA A 190 13.32 9.27 13.05
CA ALA A 190 12.95 10.60 12.55
C ALA A 190 11.44 10.79 12.54
N PHE A 191 10.67 9.80 12.06
CA PHE A 191 9.21 9.85 12.06
C PHE A 191 8.63 9.93 13.48
N VAL A 192 9.19 9.17 14.44
CA VAL A 192 8.83 9.28 15.88
C VAL A 192 8.97 10.72 16.38
N ARG A 193 10.10 11.38 16.08
CA ARG A 193 10.35 12.78 16.47
C ARG A 193 9.40 13.75 15.81
N LEU A 194 9.07 13.53 14.54
CA LEU A 194 8.09 14.34 13.80
C LEU A 194 6.71 14.26 14.49
N CYS A 195 6.23 13.06 14.80
CA CYS A 195 4.97 12.86 15.50
C CYS A 195 4.97 13.42 16.94
N ALA A 196 6.11 13.41 17.62
CA ALA A 196 6.24 13.98 18.97
C ALA A 196 5.99 15.50 19.01
N GLY A 197 6.24 16.21 17.89
CA GLY A 197 5.96 17.63 17.73
C GLY A 197 4.48 18.01 17.65
N LEU A 198 3.57 17.05 17.51
CA LEU A 198 2.13 17.28 17.41
C LEU A 198 1.41 17.40 18.78
N ARG A 199 2.16 17.35 19.88
CA ARG A 199 1.58 17.46 21.24
C ARG A 199 0.99 18.86 21.48
N SER A 200 -0.11 18.87 22.23
CA SER A 200 -0.64 20.07 22.89
C SER A 200 0.31 20.55 24.00
#